data_7cec673fedd799c7e8dbd19f2f3d9362
#
_entry.id   7cec673fedd799c7e8dbd19f2f3d9362
#
_cell.length_a   1.000
_cell.length_b   1.000
_cell.length_c   1.000
_cell.angle_alpha   90.00
_cell.angle_beta   90.00
_cell.angle_gamma   90.00
#
_symmetry.space_group_name_H-M   'P 1'
#
loop_
_entity.id
_entity.type
_entity.pdbx_description
1 polymer ?
#
loop_
_entity_poly.entity_id
_entity_poly.type
_entity_poly.pdbx_seq_one_letter_code
_entity_poly.pdbx_strand_id
1 'polypeptide(L)'
;MTTADPAPEFINAEDGTPLAYVATPAARADAGPGVVFLGGFMSDMTGQKATVLEDRARATGRGFLRLDYSGHGLSGGAFRDGTIGRWLSDAITVIRHAGATVPGLGGDLVLVGSSMGGWIAVLAAMEIDRLGGGQKVAGLVTIAAAADFTEDLLPVRLGPDALAAIEAEGVFEAPSQYSDQPYVITRDLLEEGRNHLVLPGPIALNIPARLIHGTADPDVPWTQSQKLMGALTSHDVELILVKDGDHRLSEPHDLDRLTRVVERLCLQLSDSSAASPAR
;
A
#
# COMPACT_ATOMS: atom_id res chain seq x y z
N MET A 1 -0.28 29.11 5.92
CA MET A 1 -0.46 28.56 7.28
C MET A 1 -0.28 27.08 7.14
N THR A 2 0.83 26.54 7.59
CA THR A 2 1.02 25.09 7.72
C THR A 2 0.08 24.61 8.81
N THR A 3 -0.99 23.93 8.43
CA THR A 3 -1.82 23.18 9.41
C THR A 3 -0.93 22.17 10.05
N ALA A 4 -0.93 22.11 11.40
CA ALA A 4 -0.20 21.08 12.12
C ALA A 4 -0.63 19.70 11.62
N ASP A 5 0.32 18.80 11.50
CA ASP A 5 0.05 17.39 11.14
C ASP A 5 -0.96 16.81 12.17
N PRO A 6 -2.04 16.14 11.76
CA PRO A 6 -3.02 15.64 12.71
C PRO A 6 -2.35 14.61 13.63
N ALA A 7 -2.76 14.63 14.90
CA ALA A 7 -2.27 13.67 15.88
C ALA A 7 -2.68 12.24 15.45
N PRO A 8 -1.80 11.24 15.63
CA PRO A 8 -2.14 9.86 15.36
C PRO A 8 -3.20 9.35 16.33
N GLU A 9 -4.10 8.54 15.81
CA GLU A 9 -5.08 7.77 16.56
C GLU A 9 -4.65 6.31 16.62
N PHE A 10 -5.24 5.54 17.55
CA PHE A 10 -4.91 4.14 17.76
C PHE A 10 -6.14 3.28 17.86
N ILE A 11 -6.08 2.10 17.24
CA ILE A 11 -7.03 1.01 17.48
C ILE A 11 -6.25 -0.27 17.77
N ASN A 12 -6.89 -1.27 18.34
CA ASN A 12 -6.24 -2.56 18.59
C ASN A 12 -6.49 -3.53 17.44
N ALA A 13 -5.45 -4.22 16.99
CA ALA A 13 -5.55 -5.45 16.22
C ALA A 13 -6.27 -6.54 17.03
N GLU A 14 -6.61 -7.65 16.39
CA GLU A 14 -7.32 -8.78 17.04
C GLU A 14 -6.53 -9.33 18.24
N ASP A 15 -5.22 -9.34 18.18
CA ASP A 15 -4.32 -9.80 19.26
C ASP A 15 -4.05 -8.72 20.33
N GLY A 16 -4.71 -7.56 20.25
CA GLY A 16 -4.54 -6.45 21.17
C GLY A 16 -3.37 -5.51 20.84
N THR A 17 -2.61 -5.74 19.77
CA THR A 17 -1.53 -4.85 19.35
C THR A 17 -2.09 -3.49 18.94
N PRO A 18 -1.63 -2.35 19.49
CA PRO A 18 -2.09 -1.03 19.08
C PRO A 18 -1.58 -0.70 17.67
N LEU A 19 -2.49 -0.30 16.79
CA LEU A 19 -2.24 0.14 15.41
C LEU A 19 -2.44 1.64 15.30
N ALA A 20 -1.40 2.35 14.89
CA ALA A 20 -1.42 3.80 14.71
C ALA A 20 -1.92 4.16 13.30
N TYR A 21 -2.74 5.20 13.21
CA TYR A 21 -3.20 5.73 11.93
C TYR A 21 -3.47 7.24 12.05
N VAL A 22 -3.50 7.89 10.89
CA VAL A 22 -3.97 9.26 10.74
C VAL A 22 -5.06 9.27 9.68
N ALA A 23 -6.20 9.85 10.01
CA ALA A 23 -7.32 9.99 9.10
C ALA A 23 -7.71 11.45 8.91
N THR A 24 -7.89 11.86 7.67
CA THR A 24 -8.44 13.17 7.29
C THR A 24 -9.87 12.95 6.80
N PRO A 25 -10.89 13.51 7.46
CA PRO A 25 -12.27 13.35 7.03
C PRO A 25 -12.53 14.12 5.74
N ALA A 26 -13.43 13.65 4.91
CA ALA A 26 -13.92 14.39 3.75
C ALA A 26 -14.62 15.68 4.21
N ALA A 27 -14.27 16.81 3.60
CA ALA A 27 -14.91 18.11 3.86
C ALA A 27 -16.27 18.24 3.15
N ARG A 28 -16.55 17.36 2.16
CA ARG A 28 -17.77 17.37 1.36
C ARG A 28 -18.20 15.94 1.05
N ALA A 29 -19.50 15.70 1.05
CA ALA A 29 -20.06 14.38 0.73
C ALA A 29 -19.81 13.95 -0.73
N ASP A 30 -19.65 14.91 -1.64
CA ASP A 30 -19.43 14.73 -3.08
C ASP A 30 -17.96 14.76 -3.48
N ALA A 31 -17.03 14.64 -2.53
CA ALA A 31 -15.58 14.72 -2.80
C ALA A 31 -15.03 13.51 -3.62
N GLY A 32 -15.87 12.53 -3.92
CA GLY A 32 -15.48 11.29 -4.61
C GLY A 32 -14.85 10.25 -3.67
N PRO A 33 -14.14 9.24 -4.21
CA PRO A 33 -13.62 8.13 -3.41
C PRO A 33 -12.59 8.61 -2.37
N GLY A 34 -12.61 7.98 -1.19
CA GLY A 34 -11.55 8.17 -0.19
C GLY A 34 -10.22 7.57 -0.68
N VAL A 35 -9.11 8.06 -0.17
CA VAL A 35 -7.78 7.54 -0.52
C VAL A 35 -7.12 6.93 0.70
N VAL A 36 -6.57 5.72 0.56
CA VAL A 36 -5.83 5.00 1.60
C VAL A 36 -4.41 4.79 1.14
N PHE A 37 -3.42 5.22 1.92
CA PHE A 37 -2.01 4.99 1.63
C PHE A 37 -1.46 3.85 2.49
N LEU A 38 -0.78 2.90 1.83
CA LEU A 38 -0.18 1.71 2.41
C LEU A 38 1.35 1.77 2.21
N GLY A 39 2.08 1.84 3.32
CA GLY A 39 3.53 2.00 3.34
C GLY A 39 4.31 0.76 2.91
N GLY A 40 5.60 0.92 2.63
CA GLY A 40 6.52 -0.16 2.29
C GLY A 40 7.14 -0.83 3.53
N PHE A 41 7.96 -1.85 3.28
CA PHE A 41 8.72 -2.60 4.27
C PHE A 41 9.63 -1.67 5.08
N MET A 42 9.57 -1.73 6.41
CA MET A 42 10.30 -0.88 7.35
C MET A 42 10.10 0.64 7.13
N SER A 43 8.99 1.06 6.53
CA SER A 43 8.63 2.47 6.44
C SER A 43 7.51 2.81 7.42
N ASP A 44 7.30 4.11 7.66
CA ASP A 44 6.22 4.61 8.49
C ASP A 44 5.26 5.51 7.70
N MET A 45 4.13 5.84 8.33
CA MET A 45 3.07 6.65 7.73
C MET A 45 3.43 8.13 7.55
N THR A 46 4.62 8.60 8.01
CA THR A 46 5.06 9.99 7.88
C THR A 46 5.87 10.25 6.62
N GLY A 47 6.08 9.21 5.79
CA GLY A 47 6.83 9.31 4.55
C GLY A 47 6.26 10.32 3.56
N GLN A 48 7.12 10.91 2.72
CA GLN A 48 6.79 12.00 1.79
C GLN A 48 5.59 11.68 0.86
N LYS A 49 5.48 10.43 0.38
CA LYS A 49 4.35 10.03 -0.47
C LYS A 49 3.02 10.09 0.27
N ALA A 50 2.98 9.63 1.52
CA ALA A 50 1.79 9.65 2.35
C ALA A 50 1.35 11.09 2.66
N THR A 51 2.30 11.94 3.08
CA THR A 51 2.01 13.32 3.49
C THR A 51 1.59 14.20 2.31
N VAL A 52 2.24 14.09 1.15
CA VAL A 52 1.85 14.87 -0.04
C VAL A 52 0.46 14.47 -0.56
N LEU A 53 0.11 13.18 -0.49
CA LEU A 53 -1.21 12.71 -0.86
C LEU A 53 -2.29 13.17 0.14
N GLU A 54 -1.97 13.20 1.43
CA GLU A 54 -2.87 13.74 2.45
C GLU A 54 -3.12 15.24 2.24
N ASP A 55 -2.08 16.04 2.00
CA ASP A 55 -2.20 17.47 1.70
C ASP A 55 -3.08 17.70 0.47
N ARG A 56 -2.93 16.86 -0.54
CA ARG A 56 -3.77 16.95 -1.74
C ARG A 56 -5.21 16.56 -1.45
N ALA A 57 -5.44 15.52 -0.66
CA ALA A 57 -6.78 15.11 -0.25
C ALA A 57 -7.49 16.23 0.53
N ARG A 58 -6.80 16.89 1.46
CA ARG A 58 -7.31 18.07 2.17
C ARG A 58 -7.66 19.21 1.22
N ALA A 59 -6.77 19.52 0.27
CA ALA A 59 -6.99 20.61 -0.69
C ALA A 59 -8.21 20.36 -1.59
N THR A 60 -8.54 19.08 -1.86
CA THR A 60 -9.70 18.67 -2.67
C THR A 60 -10.94 18.34 -1.83
N GLY A 61 -10.82 18.37 -0.51
CA GLY A 61 -11.90 18.03 0.43
C GLY A 61 -12.23 16.53 0.50
N ARG A 62 -11.28 15.67 0.14
CA ARG A 62 -11.40 14.21 0.05
C ARG A 62 -10.99 13.53 1.37
N GLY A 63 -11.62 12.41 1.70
CA GLY A 63 -11.18 11.55 2.81
C GLY A 63 -9.82 10.92 2.52
N PHE A 64 -8.95 10.85 3.52
CA PHE A 64 -7.63 10.24 3.42
C PHE A 64 -7.30 9.42 4.67
N LEU A 65 -6.58 8.31 4.47
CA LEU A 65 -6.10 7.44 5.53
C LEU A 65 -4.65 7.02 5.26
N ARG A 66 -3.80 7.11 6.28
CA ARG A 66 -2.46 6.50 6.33
C ARG A 66 -2.30 5.79 7.67
N LEU A 67 -1.53 4.71 7.70
CA LEU A 67 -1.40 3.85 8.86
C LEU A 67 0.00 3.26 8.97
N ASP A 68 0.36 2.84 10.18
CA ASP A 68 1.51 1.99 10.46
C ASP A 68 1.02 0.56 10.74
N TYR A 69 1.64 -0.42 10.10
CA TYR A 69 1.39 -1.82 10.44
C TYR A 69 2.02 -2.15 11.80
N SER A 70 1.64 -3.26 12.41
CA SER A 70 2.34 -3.79 13.59
C SER A 70 3.85 -3.89 13.35
N GLY A 71 4.64 -3.46 14.34
CA GLY A 71 6.10 -3.40 14.24
C GLY A 71 6.66 -2.26 13.37
N HIS A 72 5.80 -1.37 12.84
CA HIS A 72 6.21 -0.19 12.07
C HIS A 72 5.84 1.10 12.81
N GLY A 73 6.62 2.14 12.58
CA GLY A 73 6.36 3.51 13.02
C GLY A 73 5.90 3.63 14.47
N LEU A 74 4.67 4.10 14.68
CA LEU A 74 4.06 4.30 16.01
C LEU A 74 3.20 3.11 16.46
N SER A 75 2.97 2.11 15.62
CA SER A 75 2.24 0.91 16.00
C SER A 75 3.06 0.03 16.95
N GLY A 76 2.34 -0.72 17.79
CA GLY A 76 2.95 -1.69 18.70
C GLY A 76 3.43 -2.95 17.98
N GLY A 77 3.94 -3.89 18.76
CA GLY A 77 4.53 -5.14 18.26
C GLY A 77 6.01 -4.98 17.89
N ALA A 78 6.64 -6.09 17.51
CA ALA A 78 8.01 -6.09 17.03
C ALA A 78 8.04 -6.37 15.53
N PHE A 79 8.87 -5.65 14.79
CA PHE A 79 8.99 -5.81 13.33
C PHE A 79 9.30 -7.25 12.92
N ARG A 80 10.13 -7.95 13.71
CA ARG A 80 10.53 -9.34 13.49
C ARG A 80 9.38 -10.35 13.55
N ASP A 81 8.25 -9.99 14.16
CA ASP A 81 7.07 -10.83 14.28
C ASP A 81 6.08 -10.57 13.11
N GLY A 82 6.46 -9.70 12.19
CA GLY A 82 5.65 -9.30 11.06
C GLY A 82 5.68 -10.30 9.92
N THR A 83 4.50 -10.54 9.33
CA THR A 83 4.31 -11.34 8.11
C THR A 83 3.37 -10.62 7.16
N ILE A 84 3.28 -11.07 5.93
CA ILE A 84 2.39 -10.46 4.92
C ILE A 84 0.93 -10.53 5.37
N GLY A 85 0.49 -11.67 5.89
CA GLY A 85 -0.87 -11.85 6.39
C GLY A 85 -1.17 -11.00 7.62
N ARG A 86 -0.20 -10.84 8.53
CA ARG A 86 -0.35 -9.94 9.68
C ARG A 86 -0.54 -8.50 9.22
N TRP A 87 0.33 -7.97 8.37
CA TRP A 87 0.24 -6.60 7.89
C TRP A 87 -1.01 -6.36 7.01
N LEU A 88 -1.45 -7.37 6.27
CA LEU A 88 -2.75 -7.33 5.59
C LEU A 88 -3.91 -7.21 6.59
N SER A 89 -3.92 -8.02 7.65
CA SER A 89 -4.93 -7.96 8.71
C SER A 89 -4.97 -6.62 9.41
N ASP A 90 -3.79 -6.05 9.71
CA ASP A 90 -3.66 -4.71 10.30
C ASP A 90 -4.28 -3.65 9.40
N ALA A 91 -3.93 -3.67 8.10
CA ALA A 91 -4.48 -2.74 7.11
C ALA A 91 -6.01 -2.83 7.02
N ILE A 92 -6.56 -4.04 6.93
CA ILE A 92 -8.01 -4.27 6.88
C ILE A 92 -8.68 -3.75 8.14
N THR A 93 -8.11 -4.03 9.31
CA THR A 93 -8.64 -3.58 10.61
C THR A 93 -8.75 -2.06 10.66
N VAL A 94 -7.67 -1.33 10.28
CA VAL A 94 -7.67 0.13 10.28
C VAL A 94 -8.62 0.69 9.21
N ILE A 95 -8.60 0.15 7.98
CA ILE A 95 -9.48 0.60 6.88
C ILE A 95 -10.96 0.43 7.26
N ARG A 96 -11.34 -0.71 7.85
CA ARG A 96 -12.72 -0.95 8.29
C ARG A 96 -13.15 -0.03 9.42
N HIS A 97 -12.29 0.19 10.40
CA HIS A 97 -12.53 1.13 11.48
C HIS A 97 -12.73 2.55 10.93
N ALA A 98 -11.80 3.03 10.10
CA ALA A 98 -11.89 4.35 9.49
C ALA A 98 -13.15 4.50 8.62
N GLY A 99 -13.55 3.44 7.91
CA GLY A 99 -14.78 3.42 7.14
C GLY A 99 -16.05 3.60 7.97
N ALA A 100 -16.06 3.10 9.19
CA ALA A 100 -17.19 3.22 10.10
C ALA A 100 -17.22 4.58 10.85
N THR A 101 -16.07 5.23 11.01
CA THR A 101 -15.92 6.38 11.92
C THR A 101 -15.56 7.69 11.23
N VAL A 102 -14.97 7.65 10.03
CA VAL A 102 -14.43 8.83 9.35
C VAL A 102 -15.23 9.16 8.08
N PRO A 103 -15.83 10.35 7.97
CA PRO A 103 -16.55 10.78 6.76
C PRO A 103 -15.68 10.67 5.50
N GLY A 104 -16.24 10.07 4.44
CA GLY A 104 -15.57 9.90 3.15
C GLY A 104 -14.70 8.65 3.02
N LEU A 105 -14.61 7.81 4.07
CA LEU A 105 -13.88 6.53 4.04
C LEU A 105 -14.80 5.30 4.09
N GLY A 106 -16.11 5.47 4.23
CA GLY A 106 -17.07 4.37 4.33
C GLY A 106 -17.64 3.85 3.00
N GLY A 107 -17.30 4.47 1.87
CA GLY A 107 -17.77 4.13 0.53
C GLY A 107 -16.67 3.64 -0.40
N ASP A 108 -16.64 4.23 -1.60
CA ASP A 108 -15.61 3.94 -2.61
C ASP A 108 -14.23 4.42 -2.14
N LEU A 109 -13.22 3.56 -2.31
CA LEU A 109 -11.84 3.80 -1.93
C LEU A 109 -10.89 3.65 -3.12
N VAL A 110 -9.84 4.47 -3.16
CA VAL A 110 -8.64 4.24 -3.97
C VAL A 110 -7.52 3.83 -3.03
N LEU A 111 -7.01 2.61 -3.18
CA LEU A 111 -5.84 2.15 -2.44
C LEU A 111 -4.57 2.58 -3.17
N VAL A 112 -3.63 3.17 -2.46
CA VAL A 112 -2.32 3.60 -2.97
C VAL A 112 -1.24 2.88 -2.17
N GLY A 113 -0.49 1.99 -2.80
CA GLY A 113 0.52 1.19 -2.11
C GLY A 113 1.92 1.37 -2.68
N SER A 114 2.92 1.56 -1.80
CA SER A 114 4.32 1.72 -2.20
C SER A 114 5.15 0.48 -1.81
N SER A 115 5.90 -0.08 -2.75
CA SER A 115 6.78 -1.25 -2.53
C SER A 115 5.98 -2.45 -1.97
N MET A 116 6.30 -2.98 -0.79
CA MET A 116 5.50 -3.98 -0.08
C MET A 116 4.02 -3.54 0.05
N GLY A 117 3.78 -2.25 0.35
CA GLY A 117 2.42 -1.70 0.43
C GLY A 117 1.63 -1.83 -0.88
N GLY A 118 2.31 -1.93 -2.02
CA GLY A 118 1.67 -2.26 -3.31
C GLY A 118 1.11 -3.68 -3.33
N TRP A 119 1.83 -4.65 -2.76
CA TRP A 119 1.32 -6.01 -2.58
C TRP A 119 0.17 -6.06 -1.57
N ILE A 120 0.35 -5.43 -0.41
CA ILE A 120 -0.73 -5.31 0.59
C ILE A 120 -1.98 -4.63 0.00
N ALA A 121 -1.82 -3.62 -0.86
CA ALA A 121 -2.95 -2.94 -1.51
C ALA A 121 -3.74 -3.88 -2.44
N VAL A 122 -3.06 -4.74 -3.21
CA VAL A 122 -3.71 -5.77 -4.04
C VAL A 122 -4.48 -6.77 -3.17
N LEU A 123 -3.83 -7.32 -2.13
CA LEU A 123 -4.46 -8.26 -1.21
C LEU A 123 -5.65 -7.63 -0.46
N ALA A 124 -5.49 -6.38 0.01
CA ALA A 124 -6.55 -5.64 0.69
C ALA A 124 -7.73 -5.37 -0.24
N ALA A 125 -7.49 -5.06 -1.52
CA ALA A 125 -8.57 -4.87 -2.49
C ALA A 125 -9.40 -6.15 -2.68
N MET A 126 -8.74 -7.31 -2.79
CA MET A 126 -9.40 -8.61 -2.90
C MET A 126 -10.19 -8.95 -1.63
N GLU A 127 -9.62 -8.68 -0.45
CA GLU A 127 -10.23 -9.02 0.83
C GLU A 127 -11.42 -8.10 1.16
N ILE A 128 -11.33 -6.80 0.89
CA ILE A 128 -12.43 -5.85 1.10
C ILE A 128 -13.62 -6.22 0.21
N ASP A 129 -13.38 -6.59 -1.05
CA ASP A 129 -14.43 -7.05 -1.96
C ASP A 129 -15.11 -8.34 -1.45
N ARG A 130 -14.31 -9.30 -0.98
CA ARG A 130 -14.81 -10.56 -0.38
C ARG A 130 -15.64 -10.34 0.89
N LEU A 131 -15.21 -9.43 1.77
CA LEU A 131 -15.90 -9.16 3.03
C LEU A 131 -17.20 -8.35 2.85
N GLY A 132 -17.33 -7.56 1.79
CA GLY A 132 -18.47 -6.68 1.58
C GLY A 132 -18.57 -5.59 2.66
N GLY A 133 -19.79 -5.15 2.99
CA GLY A 133 -20.05 -4.26 4.15
C GLY A 133 -20.01 -2.76 3.84
N GLY A 134 -20.27 -2.36 2.60
CA GLY A 134 -20.44 -0.95 2.20
C GLY A 134 -19.18 -0.29 1.66
N GLN A 135 -17.99 -0.56 2.21
CA GLN A 135 -16.74 -0.13 1.60
C GLN A 135 -16.44 -0.96 0.35
N LYS A 136 -15.95 -0.29 -0.68
CA LYS A 136 -15.56 -0.91 -1.96
C LYS A 136 -14.26 -0.30 -2.43
N VAL A 137 -13.33 -1.14 -2.87
CA VAL A 137 -12.14 -0.63 -3.58
C VAL A 137 -12.55 -0.36 -5.03
N ALA A 138 -12.56 0.91 -5.40
CA ALA A 138 -12.94 1.38 -6.72
C ALA A 138 -11.74 1.61 -7.65
N GLY A 139 -10.53 1.74 -7.09
CA GLY A 139 -9.32 1.93 -7.87
C GLY A 139 -8.06 1.56 -7.11
N LEU A 140 -6.99 1.28 -7.83
CA LEU A 140 -5.69 0.88 -7.31
C LEU A 140 -4.57 1.72 -7.92
N VAL A 141 -3.66 2.22 -7.08
CA VAL A 141 -2.41 2.83 -7.52
C VAL A 141 -1.25 2.14 -6.81
N THR A 142 -0.23 1.73 -7.55
CA THR A 142 0.99 1.18 -6.94
C THR A 142 2.22 1.95 -7.35
N ILE A 143 3.18 2.07 -6.45
CA ILE A 143 4.47 2.70 -6.69
C ILE A 143 5.57 1.68 -6.40
N ALA A 144 6.34 1.30 -7.42
CA ALA A 144 7.42 0.31 -7.31
C ALA A 144 6.98 -0.96 -6.58
N ALA A 145 5.79 -1.50 -6.92
CA ALA A 145 5.16 -2.60 -6.18
C ALA A 145 6.06 -3.83 -6.14
N ALA A 146 6.30 -4.33 -4.93
CA ALA A 146 7.07 -5.53 -4.64
C ALA A 146 6.12 -6.72 -4.39
N ALA A 147 5.19 -6.99 -5.33
CA ALA A 147 4.30 -8.13 -5.22
C ALA A 147 5.12 -9.44 -5.17
N ASP A 148 4.74 -10.34 -4.26
CA ASP A 148 5.38 -11.65 -4.07
C ASP A 148 6.90 -11.58 -3.75
N PHE A 149 7.37 -10.44 -3.18
CA PHE A 149 8.81 -10.20 -2.98
C PHE A 149 9.48 -11.26 -2.09
N THR A 150 8.75 -11.88 -1.20
CA THR A 150 9.26 -12.95 -0.31
C THR A 150 9.67 -14.21 -1.08
N GLU A 151 9.07 -14.45 -2.25
CA GLU A 151 9.37 -15.60 -3.11
C GLU A 151 10.15 -15.18 -4.36
N ASP A 152 9.78 -14.08 -5.01
CA ASP A 152 10.35 -13.67 -6.30
C ASP A 152 11.67 -12.88 -6.17
N LEU A 153 11.84 -12.09 -5.09
CA LEU A 153 12.94 -11.12 -5.00
C LEU A 153 13.92 -11.43 -3.87
N LEU A 154 13.46 -11.64 -2.64
CA LEU A 154 14.34 -11.85 -1.50
C LEU A 154 15.27 -13.07 -1.67
N PRO A 155 14.81 -14.25 -2.12
CA PRO A 155 15.69 -15.39 -2.29
C PRO A 155 16.84 -15.15 -3.27
N VAL A 156 16.55 -14.41 -4.37
CA VAL A 156 17.56 -14.05 -5.37
C VAL A 156 18.55 -13.01 -4.82
N ARG A 157 18.04 -12.01 -4.09
CA ARG A 157 18.86 -10.91 -3.54
C ARG A 157 19.74 -11.36 -2.38
N LEU A 158 19.23 -12.20 -1.50
CA LEU A 158 19.95 -12.69 -0.32
C LEU A 158 21.00 -13.73 -0.68
N GLY A 159 20.72 -14.59 -1.65
CA GLY A 159 21.58 -15.68 -2.04
C GLY A 159 21.56 -16.88 -1.06
N PRO A 160 22.24 -17.98 -1.41
CA PRO A 160 22.12 -19.24 -0.70
C PRO A 160 22.62 -19.20 0.75
N ASP A 161 23.68 -18.46 1.04
CA ASP A 161 24.26 -18.41 2.39
C ASP A 161 23.33 -17.73 3.40
N ALA A 162 22.71 -16.61 3.01
CA ALA A 162 21.74 -15.91 3.85
C ALA A 162 20.46 -16.74 4.03
N LEU A 163 19.99 -17.44 2.99
CA LEU A 163 18.84 -18.35 3.08
C LEU A 163 19.15 -19.51 4.02
N ALA A 164 20.37 -20.09 3.98
CA ALA A 164 20.79 -21.14 4.92
C ALA A 164 20.84 -20.61 6.36
N ALA A 165 21.27 -19.37 6.57
CA ALA A 165 21.25 -18.72 7.90
C ALA A 165 19.81 -18.53 8.39
N ILE A 166 18.89 -18.07 7.54
CA ILE A 166 17.47 -17.95 7.89
C ILE A 166 16.87 -19.30 8.28
N GLU A 167 17.19 -20.36 7.53
CA GLU A 167 16.73 -21.70 7.83
C GLU A 167 17.26 -22.23 9.18
N ALA A 168 18.54 -21.96 9.47
CA ALA A 168 19.20 -22.45 10.68
C ALA A 168 18.82 -21.63 11.92
N GLU A 169 18.80 -20.29 11.82
CA GLU A 169 18.71 -19.36 12.92
C GLU A 169 17.33 -18.66 13.02
N GLY A 170 16.50 -18.82 12.00
CA GLY A 170 15.16 -18.21 11.91
C GLY A 170 15.15 -16.75 11.46
N VAL A 171 16.33 -16.08 11.34
CA VAL A 171 16.43 -14.66 11.02
C VAL A 171 17.76 -14.35 10.32
N PHE A 172 17.74 -13.36 9.43
CA PHE A 172 18.93 -12.75 8.83
C PHE A 172 18.77 -11.23 8.80
N GLU A 173 19.83 -10.52 9.15
CA GLU A 173 19.90 -9.06 9.11
C GLU A 173 20.68 -8.61 7.88
N ALA A 174 19.99 -8.08 6.87
CA ALA A 174 20.60 -7.56 5.66
C ALA A 174 20.87 -6.05 5.76
N PRO A 175 22.01 -5.54 5.24
CA PRO A 175 22.27 -4.10 5.21
C PRO A 175 21.15 -3.33 4.49
N SER A 176 20.74 -2.20 5.06
CA SER A 176 19.81 -1.27 4.40
C SER A 176 20.58 -0.14 3.72
N GLN A 177 20.11 0.31 2.55
CA GLN A 177 20.62 1.51 1.88
C GLN A 177 19.88 2.79 2.33
N TYR A 178 18.80 2.65 3.11
CA TYR A 178 17.87 3.73 3.44
C TYR A 178 17.87 4.11 4.92
N SER A 179 18.51 3.29 5.77
CA SER A 179 18.52 3.47 7.22
C SER A 179 19.76 2.81 7.83
N ASP A 180 20.20 3.29 8.99
CA ASP A 180 21.25 2.64 9.80
C ASP A 180 20.79 1.30 10.41
N GLN A 181 19.50 1.03 10.38
CA GLN A 181 18.93 -0.22 10.86
C GLN A 181 18.93 -1.25 9.72
N PRO A 182 19.39 -2.50 9.96
CA PRO A 182 19.36 -3.55 8.96
C PRO A 182 17.91 -3.98 8.65
N TYR A 183 17.70 -4.52 7.45
CA TYR A 183 16.49 -5.24 7.12
C TYR A 183 16.46 -6.58 7.85
N VAL A 184 15.50 -6.76 8.73
CA VAL A 184 15.28 -8.01 9.44
C VAL A 184 14.39 -8.91 8.59
N ILE A 185 14.96 -9.99 8.06
CA ILE A 185 14.24 -11.01 7.25
C ILE A 185 14.13 -12.27 8.08
N THR A 186 12.90 -12.67 8.41
CA THR A 186 12.63 -13.86 9.20
C THR A 186 12.19 -15.03 8.34
N ARG A 187 12.37 -16.26 8.86
CA ARG A 187 11.82 -17.46 8.23
C ARG A 187 10.30 -17.38 8.12
N ASP A 188 9.65 -16.92 9.18
CA ASP A 188 8.20 -16.77 9.25
C ASP A 188 7.67 -15.82 8.17
N LEU A 189 8.37 -14.71 7.91
CA LEU A 189 8.02 -13.80 6.81
C LEU A 189 8.07 -14.50 5.45
N LEU A 190 9.12 -15.30 5.20
CA LEU A 190 9.27 -16.00 3.92
C LEU A 190 8.24 -17.13 3.75
N GLU A 191 8.04 -17.94 4.80
CA GLU A 191 7.12 -19.09 4.75
C GLU A 191 5.66 -18.65 4.69
N GLU A 192 5.28 -17.70 5.53
CA GLU A 192 3.91 -17.20 5.58
C GLU A 192 3.56 -16.39 4.32
N GLY A 193 4.52 -15.62 3.78
CA GLY A 193 4.34 -14.88 2.53
C GLY A 193 3.90 -15.76 1.35
N ARG A 194 4.25 -17.05 1.33
CA ARG A 194 3.81 -18.01 0.31
C ARG A 194 2.30 -18.23 0.28
N ASN A 195 1.61 -17.96 1.38
CA ASN A 195 0.15 -18.05 1.45
C ASN A 195 -0.56 -16.88 0.75
N HIS A 196 0.18 -15.85 0.36
CA HIS A 196 -0.35 -14.58 -0.15
C HIS A 196 0.13 -14.25 -1.56
N LEU A 197 0.74 -15.20 -2.28
CA LEU A 197 1.22 -14.99 -3.65
C LEU A 197 0.06 -14.64 -4.58
N VAL A 198 0.26 -13.60 -5.40
CA VAL A 198 -0.74 -13.10 -6.35
C VAL A 198 -0.30 -13.22 -7.81
N LEU A 199 1.00 -13.31 -8.08
CA LEU A 199 1.52 -13.36 -9.45
C LEU A 199 1.42 -14.73 -10.15
N PRO A 200 1.33 -15.88 -9.46
CA PRO A 200 1.21 -17.18 -10.11
C PRO A 200 -0.09 -17.39 -10.89
N GLY A 201 -1.11 -16.53 -10.70
CA GLY A 201 -2.41 -16.68 -11.35
C GLY A 201 -3.09 -15.35 -11.67
N PRO A 202 -4.29 -15.38 -12.26
CA PRO A 202 -5.04 -14.18 -12.52
C PRO A 202 -5.54 -13.55 -11.22
N ILE A 203 -5.33 -12.24 -11.07
CA ILE A 203 -5.83 -11.43 -9.96
C ILE A 203 -7.22 -10.91 -10.36
N ALA A 204 -8.26 -11.47 -9.76
CA ALA A 204 -9.67 -11.16 -10.08
C ALA A 204 -10.11 -9.80 -9.53
N LEU A 205 -9.40 -8.74 -9.89
CA LEU A 205 -9.76 -7.35 -9.60
C LEU A 205 -10.15 -6.67 -10.92
N ASN A 206 -11.43 -6.34 -11.05
CA ASN A 206 -11.95 -5.64 -12.24
C ASN A 206 -12.15 -4.14 -11.94
N ILE A 207 -11.10 -3.49 -11.47
CA ILE A 207 -11.06 -2.07 -11.11
C ILE A 207 -9.96 -1.36 -11.90
N PRO A 208 -10.08 -0.06 -12.19
CA PRO A 208 -8.99 0.72 -12.77
C PRO A 208 -7.73 0.66 -11.90
N ALA A 209 -6.57 0.41 -12.53
CA ALA A 209 -5.28 0.34 -11.84
C ALA A 209 -4.22 1.19 -12.54
N ARG A 210 -3.38 1.85 -11.77
CA ARG A 210 -2.25 2.67 -12.24
C ARG A 210 -0.99 2.22 -11.53
N LEU A 211 -0.04 1.69 -12.29
CA LEU A 211 1.21 1.12 -11.77
C LEU A 211 2.35 2.06 -12.15
N ILE A 212 3.03 2.66 -11.18
CA ILE A 212 4.15 3.59 -11.40
C ILE A 212 5.44 2.89 -11.00
N HIS A 213 6.47 2.89 -11.87
CA HIS A 213 7.74 2.24 -11.56
C HIS A 213 8.93 2.98 -12.19
N GLY A 214 10.02 3.09 -11.42
CA GLY A 214 11.28 3.65 -11.91
C GLY A 214 12.09 2.62 -12.72
N THR A 215 12.67 3.01 -13.85
CA THR A 215 13.44 2.07 -14.68
C THR A 215 14.84 1.78 -14.15
N ALA A 216 15.34 2.60 -13.21
CA ALA A 216 16.63 2.42 -12.52
C ALA A 216 16.44 1.99 -11.05
N ASP A 217 15.28 1.39 -10.71
CA ASP A 217 15.00 0.84 -9.39
C ASP A 217 15.98 -0.31 -9.06
N PRO A 218 16.86 -0.14 -8.03
CA PRO A 218 17.83 -1.16 -7.67
C PRO A 218 17.24 -2.26 -6.76
N ASP A 219 16.06 -2.05 -6.17
CA ASP A 219 15.48 -2.93 -5.18
C ASP A 219 14.41 -3.85 -5.77
N VAL A 220 13.55 -3.29 -6.61
CA VAL A 220 12.46 -4.00 -7.29
C VAL A 220 12.58 -3.77 -8.79
N PRO A 221 12.90 -4.77 -9.59
CA PRO A 221 12.92 -4.62 -11.05
C PRO A 221 11.54 -4.15 -11.56
N TRP A 222 11.51 -3.15 -12.45
CA TRP A 222 10.25 -2.65 -13.03
C TRP A 222 9.42 -3.72 -13.73
N THR A 223 10.05 -4.81 -14.14
CA THR A 223 9.39 -6.01 -14.67
C THR A 223 8.43 -6.67 -13.67
N GLN A 224 8.57 -6.39 -12.36
CA GLN A 224 7.61 -6.86 -11.36
C GLN A 224 6.27 -6.16 -11.52
N SER A 225 6.25 -4.85 -11.77
CA SER A 225 5.01 -4.14 -12.14
C SER A 225 4.44 -4.60 -13.48
N GLN A 226 5.29 -5.01 -14.43
CA GLN A 226 4.83 -5.61 -15.69
C GLN A 226 4.14 -6.96 -15.45
N LYS A 227 4.70 -7.82 -14.58
CA LYS A 227 4.05 -9.07 -14.17
C LYS A 227 2.70 -8.79 -13.51
N LEU A 228 2.66 -7.84 -12.57
CA LEU A 228 1.44 -7.44 -11.88
C LEU A 228 0.37 -6.94 -12.87
N MET A 229 0.75 -6.09 -13.84
CA MET A 229 -0.15 -5.66 -14.92
C MET A 229 -0.72 -6.85 -15.70
N GLY A 230 0.11 -7.83 -16.02
CA GLY A 230 -0.32 -9.03 -16.75
C GLY A 230 -1.23 -9.96 -15.95
N ALA A 231 -1.10 -9.97 -14.61
CA ALA A 231 -1.92 -10.80 -13.74
C ALA A 231 -3.30 -10.18 -13.43
N LEU A 232 -3.42 -8.84 -13.42
CA LEU A 232 -4.69 -8.14 -13.19
C LEU A 232 -5.68 -8.43 -14.32
N THR A 233 -6.91 -8.84 -13.97
CA THR A 233 -7.97 -9.14 -14.97
C THR A 233 -8.69 -7.90 -15.50
N SER A 234 -8.49 -6.73 -14.87
CA SER A 234 -9.06 -5.47 -15.33
C SER A 234 -8.53 -5.08 -16.72
N HIS A 235 -9.39 -4.49 -17.53
CA HIS A 235 -9.01 -3.92 -18.84
C HIS A 235 -8.49 -2.48 -18.73
N ASP A 236 -8.74 -1.79 -17.60
CA ASP A 236 -8.28 -0.42 -17.36
C ASP A 236 -7.04 -0.45 -16.45
N VAL A 237 -5.92 -0.91 -16.99
CA VAL A 237 -4.63 -0.96 -16.30
C VAL A 237 -3.58 -0.19 -17.09
N GLU A 238 -2.94 0.79 -16.46
CA GLU A 238 -1.82 1.54 -17.06
C GLU A 238 -0.53 1.29 -16.28
N LEU A 239 0.56 0.99 -16.98
CA LEU A 239 1.92 0.94 -16.43
C LEU A 239 2.68 2.20 -16.86
N ILE A 240 3.09 3.01 -15.88
CA ILE A 240 3.81 4.27 -16.05
C ILE A 240 5.27 4.04 -15.66
N LEU A 241 6.14 3.89 -16.66
CA LEU A 241 7.58 3.77 -16.43
C LEU A 241 8.23 5.15 -16.37
N VAL A 242 8.93 5.41 -15.26
CA VAL A 242 9.69 6.63 -15.05
C VAL A 242 11.15 6.35 -15.42
N LYS A 243 11.60 6.94 -16.54
CA LYS A 243 12.97 6.74 -16.99
C LYS A 243 13.96 7.23 -15.95
N ASP A 244 14.95 6.40 -15.65
CA ASP A 244 16.01 6.65 -14.66
C ASP A 244 15.49 6.92 -13.22
N GLY A 245 14.18 6.68 -12.96
CA GLY A 245 13.61 6.75 -11.62
C GLY A 245 14.10 5.61 -10.73
N ASP A 246 14.34 5.94 -9.46
CA ASP A 246 14.77 5.00 -8.42
C ASP A 246 13.59 4.28 -7.76
N HIS A 247 13.88 3.44 -6.73
CA HIS A 247 12.84 2.74 -5.95
C HIS A 247 11.90 3.68 -5.20
N ARG A 248 12.44 4.78 -4.69
CA ARG A 248 11.69 5.69 -3.82
C ARG A 248 10.69 6.54 -4.60
N LEU A 249 11.03 6.96 -5.82
CA LEU A 249 10.22 7.90 -6.62
C LEU A 249 9.69 9.04 -5.74
N SER A 250 10.59 9.70 -5.02
CA SER A 250 10.26 10.71 -4.00
C SER A 250 10.84 12.09 -4.30
N GLU A 251 11.43 12.28 -5.47
CA GLU A 251 11.81 13.61 -5.93
C GLU A 251 10.56 14.48 -6.17
N PRO A 252 10.64 15.80 -6.09
CA PRO A 252 9.48 16.69 -6.24
C PRO A 252 8.63 16.40 -7.50
N HIS A 253 9.28 16.09 -8.62
CA HIS A 253 8.59 15.76 -9.87
C HIS A 253 7.90 14.39 -9.85
N ASP A 254 8.39 13.46 -9.03
CA ASP A 254 7.77 12.14 -8.85
C ASP A 254 6.54 12.23 -7.94
N LEU A 255 6.65 13.01 -6.86
CA LEU A 255 5.53 13.28 -5.96
C LEU A 255 4.40 14.03 -6.69
N ASP A 256 4.73 14.99 -7.55
CA ASP A 256 3.77 15.66 -8.43
C ASP A 256 3.11 14.69 -9.42
N ARG A 257 3.89 13.78 -10.03
CA ARG A 257 3.36 12.72 -10.90
C ARG A 257 2.40 11.82 -10.14
N LEU A 258 2.79 11.33 -8.96
CA LEU A 258 1.96 10.48 -8.11
C LEU A 258 0.63 11.17 -7.79
N THR A 259 0.70 12.40 -7.32
CA THR A 259 -0.48 13.20 -6.96
C THR A 259 -1.43 13.34 -8.15
N ARG A 260 -0.91 13.67 -9.34
CA ARG A 260 -1.73 13.80 -10.57
C ARG A 260 -2.35 12.47 -10.98
N VAL A 261 -1.63 11.35 -10.86
CA VAL A 261 -2.16 10.01 -11.19
C VAL A 261 -3.31 9.64 -10.27
N VAL A 262 -3.13 9.80 -8.96
CA VAL A 262 -4.18 9.50 -7.97
C VAL A 262 -5.39 10.41 -8.19
N GLU A 263 -5.18 11.70 -8.39
CA GLU A 263 -6.26 12.66 -8.60
C GLU A 263 -7.06 12.37 -9.87
N ARG A 264 -6.37 12.09 -10.99
CA ARG A 264 -7.02 11.75 -12.26
C ARG A 264 -7.87 10.48 -12.13
N LEU A 265 -7.36 9.46 -11.43
CA LEU A 265 -8.12 8.25 -11.17
C LEU A 265 -9.36 8.53 -10.31
N CYS A 266 -9.22 9.33 -9.24
CA CYS A 266 -10.36 9.71 -8.41
C CYS A 266 -11.44 10.49 -9.17
N LEU A 267 -11.06 11.39 -10.09
CA LEU A 267 -12.01 12.13 -10.94
C LEU A 267 -12.73 11.20 -11.90
N GLN A 268 -12.00 10.30 -12.57
CA GLN A 268 -12.59 9.28 -13.47
C GLN A 268 -13.66 8.45 -12.74
N LEU A 269 -13.40 8.03 -11.51
CA LEU A 269 -14.32 7.24 -10.71
C LEU A 269 -15.57 8.04 -10.29
N SER A 270 -15.39 9.32 -9.96
CA SER A 270 -16.51 10.22 -9.60
C SER A 270 -17.45 10.42 -10.79
N ASP A 271 -16.90 10.64 -12.00
CA ASP A 271 -17.70 10.84 -13.22
C ASP A 271 -18.48 9.56 -13.60
N SER A 272 -17.85 8.39 -13.41
CA SER A 272 -18.50 7.09 -13.69
C SER A 272 -19.66 6.81 -12.74
N SER A 273 -19.55 7.19 -11.48
CA SER A 273 -20.61 7.04 -10.48
C SER A 273 -21.78 7.98 -10.75
N ALA A 274 -21.54 9.19 -11.24
CA ALA A 274 -22.57 10.15 -11.62
C ALA A 274 -23.34 9.74 -12.89
N ALA A 275 -22.70 8.99 -13.80
CA ALA A 275 -23.29 8.52 -15.06
C ALA A 275 -24.16 7.26 -14.90
N SER A 276 -24.15 6.59 -13.75
CA SER A 276 -24.95 5.40 -13.46
C SER A 276 -26.12 5.76 -12.52
N PRO A 277 -27.28 6.19 -13.03
CA PRO A 277 -28.44 6.49 -12.17
C PRO A 277 -28.86 5.21 -11.45
N ALA A 278 -29.17 5.33 -10.15
CA ALA A 278 -29.68 4.24 -9.31
C ALA A 278 -30.79 3.47 -10.05
N ARG A 279 -30.54 2.16 -10.26
CA ARG A 279 -31.58 1.22 -10.71
C ARG A 279 -32.43 0.79 -9.53
#